data_db4afd50ab8824e6420941b14de59011
#
_entry.id   db4afd50ab8824e6420941b14de59011
#
_cell.length_a   1.000
_cell.length_b   1.000
_cell.length_c   1.000
_cell.angle_alpha   90.00
_cell.angle_beta   90.00
_cell.angle_gamma   90.00
#
_symmetry.space_group_name_H-M   'P 1'
#
loop_
_entity.id
_entity.type
_entity.pdbx_description
1 polymer ?
#
loop_
_entity_poly.entity_id
_entity_poly.type
_entity_poly.pdbx_seq_one_letter_code
_entity_poly.pdbx_strand_id
1 'polypeptide(L)'
;MGKSELEKMHTCELYLPGDEDIAREQIKCLDRLYDFNMTRPTEMVKRQQMLKEMFEEIGDNCYIEPPLHANWGGKFVHWGSNIYANFNLTMVDDTHIYVGDYTMFGPNVTLATAGHPINPELRKQGYQYNAPITIGKNCWIGAGSLILPGVTGVTIGDNTVIGAGSMVATDIPSNVVAVGNPCKVLREVNERDAKYYFKDHRIDFFQYNNVSKND
;
A
#
# COMPACT_ATOMS: atom_id res chain seq x y z
N MET A 1 9.66 -32.01 8.55
CA MET A 1 8.93 -31.14 9.50
C MET A 1 7.96 -30.31 8.68
N GLY A 2 6.73 -30.09 9.16
CA GLY A 2 5.80 -29.16 8.50
C GLY A 2 6.27 -27.70 8.68
N LYS A 3 5.73 -26.78 7.85
CA LYS A 3 5.98 -25.34 8.00
C LYS A 3 5.44 -24.82 9.35
N SER A 4 6.15 -23.90 9.96
CA SER A 4 5.67 -23.12 11.11
C SER A 4 4.50 -22.21 10.71
N GLU A 5 3.70 -21.71 11.67
CA GLU A 5 2.62 -20.76 11.39
C GLU A 5 3.18 -19.47 10.76
N LEU A 6 4.35 -19.02 11.19
CA LEU A 6 5.05 -17.87 10.61
C LEU A 6 5.44 -18.09 9.13
N GLU A 7 5.90 -19.29 8.76
CA GLU A 7 6.22 -19.61 7.36
C GLU A 7 4.96 -19.68 6.49
N LYS A 8 3.84 -20.17 7.03
CA LYS A 8 2.55 -20.24 6.33
C LYS A 8 1.98 -18.86 6.02
N MET A 9 2.25 -17.84 6.85
CA MET A 9 1.82 -16.45 6.63
C MET A 9 2.15 -15.94 5.22
N HIS A 10 3.25 -16.41 4.63
CA HIS A 10 3.78 -15.90 3.36
C HIS A 10 3.55 -16.83 2.16
N THR A 11 2.77 -17.91 2.34
CA THR A 11 2.61 -18.95 1.31
C THR A 11 1.17 -19.21 0.90
N CYS A 12 0.25 -18.29 1.19
CA CYS A 12 -1.19 -18.41 0.95
C CYS A 12 -1.84 -19.63 1.62
N GLU A 13 -1.17 -20.25 2.57
CA GLU A 13 -1.70 -21.37 3.35
C GLU A 13 -2.53 -20.88 4.53
N LEU A 14 -3.42 -21.74 5.02
CA LEU A 14 -4.13 -21.45 6.27
C LEU A 14 -3.17 -21.53 7.45
N TYR A 15 -3.20 -20.52 8.31
CA TYR A 15 -2.40 -20.46 9.53
C TYR A 15 -3.22 -19.88 10.69
N LEU A 16 -2.67 -19.99 11.90
CA LEU A 16 -3.26 -19.45 13.13
C LEU A 16 -2.49 -18.18 13.55
N PRO A 17 -3.06 -16.97 13.37
CA PRO A 17 -2.40 -15.72 13.71
C PRO A 17 -2.17 -15.51 15.20
N GLY A 18 -2.86 -16.30 16.06
CA GLY A 18 -2.67 -16.29 17.51
C GLY A 18 -1.48 -17.11 18.01
N ASP A 19 -0.62 -17.63 17.13
CA ASP A 19 0.62 -18.33 17.49
C ASP A 19 1.53 -17.43 18.33
N GLU A 20 2.17 -17.99 19.37
CA GLU A 20 2.99 -17.21 20.33
C GLU A 20 4.21 -16.57 19.68
N ASP A 21 4.84 -17.21 18.70
CA ASP A 21 6.00 -16.66 18.00
C ASP A 21 5.59 -15.49 17.12
N ILE A 22 4.44 -15.60 16.44
CA ILE A 22 3.82 -14.51 15.67
C ILE A 22 3.53 -13.32 16.58
N ALA A 23 2.82 -13.53 17.67
CA ALA A 23 2.43 -12.45 18.60
C ALA A 23 3.64 -11.73 19.20
N ARG A 24 4.69 -12.48 19.55
CA ARG A 24 5.93 -11.91 20.12
C ARG A 24 6.68 -11.01 19.13
N GLU A 25 6.75 -11.40 17.87
CA GLU A 25 7.40 -10.59 16.83
C GLU A 25 6.56 -9.36 16.45
N GLN A 26 5.25 -9.54 16.33
CA GLN A 26 4.33 -8.45 15.97
C GLN A 26 4.34 -7.31 16.98
N ILE A 27 4.37 -7.62 18.27
CA ILE A 27 4.36 -6.61 19.32
C ILE A 27 5.56 -5.65 19.22
N LYS A 28 6.75 -6.16 18.84
CA LYS A 28 7.95 -5.34 18.63
C LYS A 28 7.78 -4.36 17.45
N CYS A 29 7.04 -4.78 16.43
CA CYS A 29 6.76 -3.95 15.26
C CYS A 29 5.75 -2.85 15.60
N LEU A 30 4.72 -3.18 16.38
CA LEU A 30 3.69 -2.24 16.82
C LEU A 30 4.25 -1.19 17.78
N ASP A 31 5.23 -1.51 18.62
CA ASP A 31 5.90 -0.57 19.50
C ASP A 31 6.64 0.51 18.68
N ARG A 32 7.39 0.11 17.64
CA ARG A 32 8.03 1.05 16.72
C ARG A 32 7.03 1.91 15.94
N LEU A 33 5.91 1.33 15.51
CA LEU A 33 4.83 2.06 14.84
C LEU A 33 4.22 3.12 15.76
N TYR A 34 4.04 2.80 17.04
CA TYR A 34 3.58 3.76 18.03
C TYR A 34 4.53 4.96 18.12
N ASP A 35 5.84 4.71 18.25
CA ASP A 35 6.85 5.77 18.30
C ASP A 35 6.86 6.63 17.03
N PHE A 36 6.73 6.02 15.84
CA PHE A 36 6.61 6.75 14.58
C PHE A 36 5.40 7.71 14.59
N ASN A 37 4.25 7.23 14.99
CA ASN A 37 3.01 8.01 15.01
C ASN A 37 3.04 9.16 16.05
N MET A 38 3.88 9.04 17.07
CA MET A 38 4.07 10.07 18.11
C MET A 38 5.12 11.13 17.74
N THR A 39 5.73 11.05 16.56
CA THR A 39 6.71 12.04 16.09
C THR A 39 6.04 13.39 15.77
N ARG A 40 6.77 14.47 16.04
CA ARG A 40 6.32 15.82 15.67
C ARG A 40 6.48 16.08 14.15
N PRO A 41 5.67 16.96 13.57
CA PRO A 41 5.82 17.32 12.15
C PRO A 41 7.20 17.89 11.78
N THR A 42 7.92 18.45 12.75
CA THR A 42 9.27 19.00 12.57
C THR A 42 10.39 17.96 12.61
N GLU A 43 10.08 16.69 12.96
CA GLU A 43 11.07 15.61 13.10
C GLU A 43 11.21 14.78 11.80
N MET A 44 11.31 15.45 10.64
CA MET A 44 11.32 14.80 9.32
C MET A 44 12.45 13.79 9.16
N VAL A 45 13.68 14.15 9.56
CA VAL A 45 14.85 13.25 9.47
C VAL A 45 14.64 11.99 10.32
N LYS A 46 14.10 12.17 11.53
CA LYS A 46 13.77 11.05 12.42
C LYS A 46 12.73 10.13 11.79
N ARG A 47 11.65 10.68 11.20
CA ARG A 47 10.63 9.89 10.51
C ARG A 47 11.21 9.05 9.38
N GLN A 48 12.08 9.64 8.55
CA GLN A 48 12.76 8.92 7.48
C GLN A 48 13.64 7.79 8.00
N GLN A 49 14.38 8.01 9.08
CA GLN A 49 15.18 6.97 9.70
C GLN A 49 14.31 5.84 10.25
N MET A 50 13.22 6.17 10.95
CA MET A 50 12.29 5.19 11.50
C MET A 50 11.63 4.34 10.40
N LEU A 51 11.23 4.93 9.27
CA LEU A 51 10.69 4.17 8.14
C LEU A 51 11.71 3.17 7.59
N LYS A 52 13.00 3.52 7.51
CA LYS A 52 14.08 2.60 7.11
C LYS A 52 14.28 1.43 8.08
N GLU A 53 13.95 1.61 9.36
CA GLU A 53 14.01 0.58 10.38
C GLU A 53 12.75 -0.27 10.49
N MET A 54 11.61 0.27 10.04
CA MET A 54 10.29 -0.37 10.10
C MET A 54 10.01 -1.24 8.87
N PHE A 55 10.34 -0.74 7.68
CA PHE A 55 10.03 -1.40 6.41
C PHE A 55 11.12 -2.41 6.04
N GLU A 56 10.73 -3.50 5.38
CA GLU A 56 11.69 -4.48 4.83
C GLU A 56 12.60 -3.82 3.81
N GLU A 57 12.03 -3.02 2.91
CA GLU A 57 12.73 -2.21 1.93
C GLU A 57 12.03 -0.86 1.78
N ILE A 58 12.80 0.21 1.70
CA ILE A 58 12.30 1.54 1.36
C ILE A 58 13.38 2.35 0.66
N GLY A 59 13.04 2.90 -0.50
CA GLY A 59 13.90 3.77 -1.27
C GLY A 59 13.99 5.20 -0.70
N ASP A 60 14.64 6.06 -1.44
CA ASP A 60 14.85 7.45 -1.02
C ASP A 60 13.62 8.33 -1.28
N ASN A 61 13.54 9.46 -0.57
CA ASN A 61 12.50 10.49 -0.71
C ASN A 61 11.07 9.98 -0.50
N CYS A 62 10.89 8.95 0.31
CA CYS A 62 9.57 8.48 0.71
C CYS A 62 9.03 9.28 1.90
N TYR A 63 7.73 9.56 1.89
CA TYR A 63 7.07 10.28 2.96
C TYR A 63 5.72 9.67 3.30
N ILE A 64 5.48 9.47 4.59
CA ILE A 64 4.18 9.04 5.12
C ILE A 64 3.70 10.07 6.12
N GLU A 65 2.50 10.63 5.89
CA GLU A 65 1.84 11.51 6.84
C GLU A 65 1.22 10.68 7.98
N PRO A 66 1.64 10.85 9.23
CA PRO A 66 1.01 10.16 10.35
C PRO A 66 -0.46 10.59 10.56
N PRO A 67 -1.29 9.73 11.15
CA PRO A 67 -0.94 8.40 11.60
C PRO A 67 -0.88 7.37 10.47
N LEU A 68 0.09 6.45 10.58
CA LEU A 68 0.15 5.21 9.82
C LEU A 68 -0.49 4.09 10.66
N HIS A 69 -1.28 3.23 10.04
CA HIS A 69 -1.84 2.03 10.67
C HIS A 69 -1.28 0.80 9.96
N ALA A 70 -0.61 -0.08 10.67
CA ALA A 70 -0.04 -1.29 10.10
C ALA A 70 -0.02 -2.43 11.12
N ASN A 71 -0.45 -3.63 10.72
CA ASN A 71 -0.49 -4.79 11.61
C ASN A 71 0.92 -5.25 12.05
N TRP A 72 1.88 -5.13 11.14
CA TRP A 72 3.28 -5.46 11.38
C TRP A 72 4.20 -4.24 11.31
N GLY A 73 3.64 -3.05 11.45
CA GLY A 73 4.41 -1.81 11.47
C GLY A 73 5.21 -1.53 10.21
N GLY A 74 4.89 -2.19 9.08
CA GLY A 74 5.64 -2.09 7.83
C GLY A 74 6.68 -3.20 7.60
N LYS A 75 6.82 -4.17 8.50
CA LYS A 75 7.85 -5.23 8.44
C LYS A 75 7.88 -5.99 7.11
N PHE A 76 6.75 -6.17 6.45
CA PHE A 76 6.65 -6.89 5.18
C PHE A 76 6.33 -5.95 4.00
N VAL A 77 6.72 -4.69 4.12
CA VAL A 77 6.47 -3.66 3.11
C VAL A 77 7.75 -3.34 2.34
N HIS A 78 7.65 -3.35 1.01
CA HIS A 78 8.73 -3.06 0.07
C HIS A 78 8.34 -1.86 -0.77
N TRP A 79 8.93 -0.71 -0.49
CA TRP A 79 8.69 0.53 -1.22
C TRP A 79 9.90 0.93 -2.05
N GLY A 80 9.64 1.34 -3.29
CA GLY A 80 10.62 2.04 -4.12
C GLY A 80 10.91 3.45 -3.60
N SER A 81 11.36 4.33 -4.47
CA SER A 81 11.72 5.72 -4.14
C SER A 81 10.62 6.71 -4.53
N ASN A 82 10.64 7.89 -3.91
CA ASN A 82 9.74 9.01 -4.21
C ASN A 82 8.24 8.68 -4.00
N ILE A 83 7.93 7.88 -3.01
CA ILE A 83 6.56 7.49 -2.68
C ILE A 83 6.00 8.45 -1.64
N TYR A 84 4.78 8.92 -1.88
CA TYR A 84 4.03 9.75 -0.95
C TYR A 84 2.78 9.04 -0.45
N ALA A 85 2.58 9.00 0.85
CA ALA A 85 1.33 8.54 1.45
C ALA A 85 0.73 9.62 2.35
N ASN A 86 -0.53 9.93 2.09
CA ASN A 86 -1.32 10.83 2.92
C ASN A 86 -1.74 10.13 4.23
N PHE A 87 -2.28 10.89 5.18
CA PHE A 87 -2.65 10.42 6.51
C PHE A 87 -3.68 9.27 6.49
N ASN A 88 -3.63 8.44 7.52
CA ASN A 88 -4.47 7.26 7.71
C ASN A 88 -4.27 6.20 6.59
N LEU A 89 -3.06 6.10 6.03
CA LEU A 89 -2.75 4.89 5.26
C LEU A 89 -2.85 3.70 6.21
N THR A 90 -3.67 2.72 5.83
CA THR A 90 -3.88 1.49 6.62
C THR A 90 -3.32 0.30 5.85
N MET A 91 -2.42 -0.45 6.46
CA MET A 91 -1.83 -1.66 5.89
C MET A 91 -2.09 -2.84 6.82
N VAL A 92 -2.89 -3.81 6.37
CA VAL A 92 -2.92 -5.14 6.98
C VAL A 92 -1.79 -5.92 6.32
N ASP A 93 -0.57 -5.63 6.77
CA ASP A 93 0.70 -6.10 6.22
C ASP A 93 1.13 -7.46 6.80
N ASP A 94 0.18 -8.41 6.86
CA ASP A 94 0.43 -9.77 7.35
C ASP A 94 1.24 -10.63 6.37
N THR A 95 1.36 -10.18 5.12
CA THR A 95 2.36 -10.63 4.14
C THR A 95 2.78 -9.47 3.26
N HIS A 96 3.54 -9.73 2.22
CA HIS A 96 4.27 -8.73 1.46
C HIS A 96 3.37 -7.74 0.70
N ILE A 97 3.71 -6.45 0.82
CA ILE A 97 3.15 -5.33 0.04
C ILE A 97 4.28 -4.68 -0.74
N TYR A 98 4.22 -4.72 -2.05
CA TYR A 98 5.20 -4.11 -2.95
C TYR A 98 4.64 -2.85 -3.59
N VAL A 99 5.39 -1.76 -3.57
CA VAL A 99 4.98 -0.47 -4.17
C VAL A 99 6.14 0.10 -4.99
N GLY A 100 5.90 0.36 -6.26
CA GLY A 100 6.87 0.93 -7.20
C GLY A 100 7.08 2.44 -7.01
N ASP A 101 8.19 2.92 -7.56
CA ASP A 101 8.63 4.31 -7.46
C ASP A 101 7.54 5.32 -7.88
N TYR A 102 7.56 6.52 -7.30
CA TYR A 102 6.66 7.64 -7.64
C TYR A 102 5.17 7.39 -7.40
N THR A 103 4.79 6.32 -6.72
CA THR A 103 3.39 6.04 -6.40
C THR A 103 2.90 6.94 -5.27
N MET A 104 1.65 7.40 -5.40
CA MET A 104 1.02 8.30 -4.43
C MET A 104 -0.27 7.70 -3.88
N PHE A 105 -0.44 7.81 -2.56
CA PHE A 105 -1.65 7.39 -1.86
C PHE A 105 -2.41 8.61 -1.32
N GLY A 106 -3.70 8.69 -1.64
CA GLY A 106 -4.63 9.61 -1.00
C GLY A 106 -4.91 9.23 0.46
N PRO A 107 -5.60 10.09 1.22
CA PRO A 107 -5.94 9.79 2.61
C PRO A 107 -6.92 8.61 2.73
N ASN A 108 -6.83 7.91 3.87
CA ASN A 108 -7.70 6.78 4.20
C ASN A 108 -7.66 5.62 3.18
N VAL A 109 -6.55 5.41 2.50
CA VAL A 109 -6.35 4.22 1.66
C VAL A 109 -6.07 3.01 2.54
N THR A 110 -6.65 1.86 2.19
CA THR A 110 -6.43 0.59 2.87
C THR A 110 -5.85 -0.45 1.92
N LEU A 111 -4.74 -1.06 2.32
CA LEU A 111 -4.11 -2.22 1.67
C LEU A 111 -4.23 -3.40 2.62
N ALA A 112 -5.03 -4.40 2.28
CA ALA A 112 -5.22 -5.56 3.16
C ALA A 112 -4.75 -6.84 2.46
N THR A 113 -3.70 -7.46 2.99
CA THR A 113 -3.17 -8.73 2.47
C THR A 113 -3.85 -9.96 3.08
N ALA A 114 -4.57 -9.77 4.19
CA ALA A 114 -5.18 -10.84 4.96
C ALA A 114 -6.64 -11.11 4.59
N GLY A 115 -7.03 -12.36 4.69
CA GLY A 115 -8.39 -12.82 4.55
C GLY A 115 -8.71 -14.00 5.47
N HIS A 116 -9.99 -14.24 5.69
CA HIS A 116 -10.46 -15.39 6.47
C HIS A 116 -11.24 -16.36 5.60
N PRO A 117 -11.19 -17.68 5.92
CA PRO A 117 -11.98 -18.69 5.21
C PRO A 117 -13.49 -18.36 5.22
N ILE A 118 -14.15 -18.59 4.10
CA ILE A 118 -15.64 -18.48 4.02
C ILE A 118 -16.29 -19.57 4.90
N ASN A 119 -15.63 -20.71 5.08
CA ASN A 119 -16.11 -21.76 5.94
C ASN A 119 -16.22 -21.28 7.41
N PRO A 120 -17.42 -21.29 8.04
CA PRO A 120 -17.62 -20.76 9.37
C PRO A 120 -16.88 -21.53 10.48
N GLU A 121 -16.68 -22.83 10.31
CA GLU A 121 -15.96 -23.66 11.29
C GLU A 121 -14.46 -23.33 11.33
N LEU A 122 -13.85 -23.05 10.17
CA LEU A 122 -12.45 -22.60 10.11
C LEU A 122 -12.30 -21.20 10.70
N ARG A 123 -13.24 -20.27 10.42
CA ARG A 123 -13.23 -18.95 11.04
C ARG A 123 -13.38 -19.02 12.56
N LYS A 124 -14.27 -19.88 13.07
CA LYS A 124 -14.44 -20.11 14.51
C LYS A 124 -13.16 -20.61 15.19
N GLN A 125 -12.34 -21.35 14.47
CA GLN A 125 -11.04 -21.83 14.93
C GLN A 125 -9.94 -20.77 14.81
N GLY A 126 -10.24 -19.58 14.22
CA GLY A 126 -9.30 -18.47 14.08
C GLY A 126 -8.40 -18.50 12.84
N TYR A 127 -8.62 -19.43 11.91
CA TYR A 127 -7.79 -19.53 10.71
C TYR A 127 -7.84 -18.27 9.83
N GLN A 128 -6.71 -17.93 9.27
CA GLN A 128 -6.46 -16.84 8.34
C GLN A 128 -5.60 -17.33 7.17
N TYR A 129 -5.61 -16.62 6.07
CA TYR A 129 -4.66 -16.76 4.96
C TYR A 129 -4.29 -15.39 4.45
N ASN A 130 -3.13 -15.26 3.83
CA ASN A 130 -2.67 -14.00 3.27
C ASN A 130 -2.27 -14.17 1.81
N ALA A 131 -2.44 -13.10 1.02
CA ALA A 131 -1.90 -13.04 -0.33
C ALA A 131 -1.33 -11.64 -0.61
N PRO A 132 -0.23 -11.53 -1.39
CA PRO A 132 0.50 -10.29 -1.55
C PRO A 132 -0.28 -9.24 -2.35
N ILE A 133 0.08 -7.97 -2.16
CA ILE A 133 -0.37 -6.85 -2.97
C ILE A 133 0.84 -6.24 -3.68
N THR A 134 0.73 -6.06 -5.00
CA THR A 134 1.74 -5.38 -5.80
C THR A 134 1.13 -4.16 -6.47
N ILE A 135 1.72 -2.99 -6.24
CA ILE A 135 1.35 -1.74 -6.90
C ILE A 135 2.56 -1.28 -7.71
N GLY A 136 2.37 -1.07 -8.98
CA GLY A 136 3.40 -0.64 -9.92
C GLY A 136 3.93 0.76 -9.65
N LYS A 137 4.75 1.24 -10.58
CA LYS A 137 5.37 2.57 -10.52
C LYS A 137 4.39 3.64 -10.97
N ASN A 138 4.58 4.86 -10.41
CA ASN A 138 3.85 6.06 -10.84
C ASN A 138 2.32 5.88 -10.81
N CYS A 139 1.81 5.14 -9.82
CA CYS A 139 0.39 4.98 -9.62
C CYS A 139 -0.17 6.09 -8.72
N TRP A 140 -1.44 6.42 -8.93
CA TRP A 140 -2.19 7.26 -8.00
C TRP A 140 -3.37 6.47 -7.44
N ILE A 141 -3.32 6.18 -6.14
CA ILE A 141 -4.37 5.49 -5.41
C ILE A 141 -5.24 6.54 -4.72
N GLY A 142 -6.43 6.75 -5.22
CA GLY A 142 -7.36 7.78 -4.76
C GLY A 142 -7.83 7.57 -3.33
N ALA A 143 -8.22 8.67 -2.67
CA ALA A 143 -8.67 8.67 -1.27
C ALA A 143 -9.75 7.64 -0.97
N GLY A 144 -9.65 6.95 0.16
CA GLY A 144 -10.63 5.98 0.62
C GLY A 144 -10.72 4.71 -0.23
N SER A 145 -9.75 4.45 -1.10
CA SER A 145 -9.69 3.20 -1.86
C SER A 145 -9.30 2.03 -0.97
N LEU A 146 -9.85 0.85 -1.29
CA LEU A 146 -9.61 -0.41 -0.61
C LEU A 146 -9.00 -1.40 -1.59
N ILE A 147 -7.79 -1.87 -1.32
CA ILE A 147 -7.09 -2.89 -2.10
C ILE A 147 -7.07 -4.18 -1.30
N LEU A 148 -7.69 -5.21 -1.83
CA LEU A 148 -7.86 -6.53 -1.19
C LEU A 148 -6.97 -7.58 -1.87
N PRO A 149 -6.63 -8.68 -1.20
CA PRO A 149 -5.65 -9.64 -1.69
C PRO A 149 -6.17 -10.51 -2.84
N GLY A 150 -7.46 -10.42 -3.21
CA GLY A 150 -8.04 -11.32 -4.20
C GLY A 150 -7.97 -12.79 -3.78
N VAL A 151 -7.67 -13.66 -4.73
CA VAL A 151 -7.54 -15.12 -4.47
C VAL A 151 -6.08 -15.52 -4.20
N THR A 152 -5.15 -14.96 -4.99
CA THR A 152 -3.71 -15.33 -4.94
C THR A 152 -2.79 -14.10 -4.89
N GLY A 153 -3.34 -12.95 -4.58
CA GLY A 153 -2.70 -11.65 -4.66
C GLY A 153 -3.39 -10.74 -5.68
N VAL A 154 -3.08 -9.45 -5.62
CA VAL A 154 -3.58 -8.44 -6.56
C VAL A 154 -2.42 -7.60 -7.06
N THR A 155 -2.40 -7.37 -8.38
CA THR A 155 -1.44 -6.49 -9.03
C THR A 155 -2.14 -5.30 -9.67
N ILE A 156 -1.68 -4.09 -9.36
CA ILE A 156 -2.03 -2.84 -10.07
C ILE A 156 -0.82 -2.46 -10.91
N GLY A 157 -1.00 -2.40 -12.22
CA GLY A 157 0.09 -2.09 -13.17
C GLY A 157 0.54 -0.63 -13.14
N ASP A 158 1.69 -0.36 -13.74
CA ASP A 158 2.33 0.95 -13.76
C ASP A 158 1.45 2.06 -14.36
N ASN A 159 1.67 3.31 -13.96
CA ASN A 159 0.97 4.51 -14.46
C ASN A 159 -0.55 4.45 -14.32
N THR A 160 -1.05 3.68 -13.37
CA THR A 160 -2.50 3.46 -13.19
C THR A 160 -3.07 4.41 -12.14
N VAL A 161 -4.25 4.93 -12.42
CA VAL A 161 -5.03 5.74 -11.48
C VAL A 161 -6.20 4.92 -10.97
N ILE A 162 -6.26 4.73 -9.65
CA ILE A 162 -7.42 4.18 -8.95
C ILE A 162 -8.24 5.34 -8.41
N GLY A 163 -9.46 5.50 -8.89
CA GLY A 163 -10.35 6.58 -8.44
C GLY A 163 -10.76 6.43 -6.98
N ALA A 164 -11.02 7.56 -6.32
CA ALA A 164 -11.37 7.58 -4.90
C ALA A 164 -12.56 6.68 -4.56
N GLY A 165 -12.51 6.02 -3.39
CA GLY A 165 -13.56 5.11 -2.92
C GLY A 165 -13.69 3.79 -3.69
N SER A 166 -12.73 3.45 -4.53
CA SER A 166 -12.75 2.20 -5.29
C SER A 166 -12.36 0.99 -4.45
N MET A 167 -12.92 -0.18 -4.79
CA MET A 167 -12.56 -1.46 -4.16
C MET A 167 -11.95 -2.39 -5.21
N VAL A 168 -10.63 -2.60 -5.11
CA VAL A 168 -9.83 -3.44 -6.00
C VAL A 168 -9.66 -4.82 -5.36
N ALA A 169 -10.12 -5.87 -6.03
CA ALA A 169 -9.99 -7.27 -5.60
C ALA A 169 -9.52 -8.19 -6.74
N THR A 170 -9.15 -7.60 -7.88
CA THR A 170 -8.61 -8.30 -9.07
C THR A 170 -7.56 -7.42 -9.72
N ASP A 171 -6.69 -8.01 -10.50
CA ASP A 171 -5.64 -7.29 -11.20
C ASP A 171 -6.18 -6.15 -12.07
N ILE A 172 -5.44 -5.03 -12.05
CA ILE A 172 -5.69 -3.85 -12.88
C ILE A 172 -4.48 -3.66 -13.79
N PRO A 173 -4.66 -3.57 -15.11
CA PRO A 173 -3.56 -3.39 -16.05
C PRO A 173 -2.87 -2.02 -15.90
N SER A 174 -1.70 -1.88 -16.53
CA SER A 174 -0.95 -0.62 -16.60
C SER A 174 -1.65 0.42 -17.49
N ASN A 175 -1.35 1.71 -17.25
CA ASN A 175 -1.75 2.83 -18.09
C ASN A 175 -3.28 3.01 -18.21
N VAL A 176 -4.01 2.78 -17.12
CA VAL A 176 -5.47 2.92 -17.09
C VAL A 176 -5.94 3.82 -15.94
N VAL A 177 -7.17 4.31 -16.10
CA VAL A 177 -7.98 4.85 -15.01
C VAL A 177 -9.03 3.80 -14.66
N ALA A 178 -9.04 3.32 -13.42
CA ALA A 178 -9.99 2.32 -12.93
C ALA A 178 -10.76 2.88 -11.72
N VAL A 179 -12.06 2.59 -11.63
CA VAL A 179 -12.94 3.17 -10.62
C VAL A 179 -14.03 2.20 -10.17
N GLY A 180 -14.59 2.45 -9.02
CA GLY A 180 -15.84 1.84 -8.56
C GLY A 180 -15.69 0.69 -7.58
N ASN A 181 -16.83 0.14 -7.17
CA ASN A 181 -16.95 -1.05 -6.31
C ASN A 181 -17.96 -2.05 -6.93
N PRO A 182 -17.47 -3.19 -7.47
CA PRO A 182 -16.06 -3.54 -7.66
C PRO A 182 -15.35 -2.61 -8.65
N CYS A 183 -14.04 -2.40 -8.45
CA CYS A 183 -13.21 -1.55 -9.32
C CYS A 183 -13.09 -2.18 -10.71
N LYS A 184 -13.27 -1.35 -11.74
CA LYS A 184 -13.14 -1.75 -13.15
C LYS A 184 -12.44 -0.67 -13.95
N VAL A 185 -11.75 -1.08 -15.00
CA VAL A 185 -11.14 -0.15 -15.95
C VAL A 185 -12.23 0.72 -16.56
N LEU A 186 -12.11 2.02 -16.39
CA LEU A 186 -12.97 3.03 -16.98
C LEU A 186 -12.49 3.41 -18.37
N ARG A 187 -11.17 3.63 -18.51
CA ARG A 187 -10.51 4.01 -19.77
C ARG A 187 -8.99 3.85 -19.66
N GLU A 188 -8.33 3.87 -20.79
CA GLU A 188 -6.88 4.02 -20.87
C GLU A 188 -6.46 5.48 -20.61
N VAL A 189 -5.23 5.65 -20.11
CA VAL A 189 -4.54 6.96 -20.10
C VAL A 189 -4.18 7.29 -21.56
N ASN A 190 -4.46 8.52 -22.00
CA ASN A 190 -4.33 8.89 -23.40
C ASN A 190 -3.75 10.30 -23.60
N GLU A 191 -3.61 10.72 -24.87
CA GLU A 191 -3.03 12.02 -25.23
C GLU A 191 -3.74 13.24 -24.63
N ARG A 192 -5.03 13.14 -24.29
CA ARG A 192 -5.73 14.22 -23.60
C ARG A 192 -5.13 14.46 -22.20
N ASP A 193 -4.79 13.38 -21.49
CA ASP A 193 -4.21 13.45 -20.15
C ASP A 193 -2.82 14.11 -20.16
N ALA A 194 -2.11 14.03 -21.29
CA ALA A 194 -0.85 14.75 -21.50
C ALA A 194 -1.04 16.26 -21.79
N LYS A 195 -2.24 16.69 -22.15
CA LYS A 195 -2.53 18.10 -22.53
C LYS A 195 -3.34 18.84 -21.47
N TYR A 196 -4.14 18.14 -20.68
CA TYR A 196 -5.06 18.72 -19.71
C TYR A 196 -4.96 18.00 -18.37
N TYR A 197 -4.77 18.74 -17.29
CA TYR A 197 -4.67 18.16 -15.94
C TYR A 197 -6.03 18.05 -15.22
N PHE A 198 -7.01 18.90 -15.59
CA PHE A 198 -8.37 18.85 -15.03
C PHE A 198 -9.36 19.51 -15.98
N LYS A 199 -10.40 18.79 -16.41
CA LYS A 199 -11.39 19.27 -17.39
C LYS A 199 -10.69 19.88 -18.61
N ASP A 200 -10.87 21.19 -18.83
CA ASP A 200 -10.28 21.93 -19.94
C ASP A 200 -9.08 22.82 -19.52
N HIS A 201 -8.56 22.60 -18.31
CA HIS A 201 -7.37 23.28 -17.82
C HIS A 201 -6.13 22.69 -18.47
N ARG A 202 -5.55 23.43 -19.38
CA ARG A 202 -4.39 23.00 -20.17
C ARG A 202 -3.11 23.03 -19.33
N ILE A 203 -2.25 22.03 -19.54
CA ILE A 203 -0.91 22.02 -18.94
C ILE A 203 -0.04 23.02 -19.69
N ASP A 204 0.53 23.99 -18.96
CA ASP A 204 1.54 24.93 -19.48
C ASP A 204 2.92 24.40 -19.10
N PHE A 205 3.53 23.64 -20.01
CA PHE A 205 4.85 23.06 -19.80
C PHE A 205 5.96 24.10 -19.62
N PHE A 206 5.79 25.34 -20.09
CA PHE A 206 6.77 26.41 -19.86
C PHE A 206 6.80 26.87 -18.40
N GLN A 207 5.68 26.88 -17.71
CA GLN A 207 5.63 27.19 -16.28
C GLN A 207 6.29 26.08 -15.44
N TYR A 208 6.14 24.82 -15.83
CA TYR A 208 6.60 23.66 -15.04
C TYR A 208 8.06 23.28 -15.31
N ASN A 209 8.60 23.50 -16.52
CA ASN A 209 9.99 23.21 -16.84
C ASN A 209 11.00 24.20 -16.25
N ASN A 210 10.54 25.35 -15.71
CA ASN A 210 11.40 26.34 -15.07
C ASN A 210 11.54 26.13 -13.56
N VAL A 211 10.76 25.24 -12.94
CA VAL A 211 10.85 24.94 -11.49
C VAL A 211 12.00 23.95 -11.21
N SER A 212 12.36 23.11 -12.16
CA SER A 212 13.41 22.09 -12.00
C SER A 212 14.84 22.57 -12.32
N LYS A 213 15.07 23.88 -12.54
CA LYS A 213 16.41 24.45 -12.83
C LYS A 213 16.99 25.30 -11.72
N ASN A 214 16.30 25.43 -10.57
CA ASN A 214 16.72 26.30 -9.47
C ASN A 214 16.94 25.54 -8.14
N ASP A 215 17.18 24.22 -8.18
CA ASP A 215 17.62 23.44 -7.01
C ASP A 215 18.95 22.75 -7.29
#